data_9d84c35ffacfbcf3c22e82b05c3d8f77
#
_entry.id   9d84c35ffacfbcf3c22e82b05c3d8f77
#
_cell.length_a   1.000
_cell.length_b   1.000
_cell.length_c   1.000
_cell.angle_alpha   90.00
_cell.angle_beta   90.00
_cell.angle_gamma   90.00
#
_symmetry.space_group_name_H-M   'P 1'
#
loop_
_entity.id
_entity.type
_entity.pdbx_description
1 polymer ?
#
loop_
_entity_poly.entity_id
_entity_poly.type
_entity_poly.pdbx_seq_one_letter_code
_entity_poly.pdbx_strand_id
1 'polypeptide(L)'
;GGGAGKQLAFLAFLTFGIIGAFTVIGVVLGLGGTEGGFFERLYETAWFYFGRVIDAGTFVGDEGVVNRVVSTVVSILGVIVAGLLISALAGNFQERLESIRRGGAPVMEEGHFLVLGWSEKIYSVIDQLAEAYASLGRITVVVMAEGDKVAMEEKLHDGVQYGDRVKIVVRSGSSV
;
A
#
# COMPACT_ATOMS: atom_id res chain seq x y z
N GLY A 1 0.99 2.91 -11.32
CA GLY A 1 0.56 3.81 -10.22
C GLY A 1 -0.88 4.34 -10.31
N GLY A 2 -1.68 3.98 -11.35
CA GLY A 2 -3.03 4.54 -11.52
C GLY A 2 -4.17 3.76 -10.84
N GLY A 3 -3.93 2.54 -10.37
CA GLY A 3 -4.99 1.69 -9.81
C GLY A 3 -5.43 2.10 -8.41
N ALA A 4 -4.49 2.33 -7.52
CA ALA A 4 -4.75 2.68 -6.13
C ALA A 4 -5.51 4.01 -5.97
N GLY A 5 -5.10 5.04 -6.70
CA GLY A 5 -5.79 6.33 -6.68
C GLY A 5 -7.24 6.25 -7.16
N LYS A 6 -7.51 5.44 -8.19
CA LYS A 6 -8.87 5.21 -8.70
C LYS A 6 -9.73 4.44 -7.70
N GLN A 7 -9.16 3.45 -7.01
CA GLN A 7 -9.87 2.70 -5.96
C GLN A 7 -10.24 3.59 -4.79
N LEU A 8 -9.30 4.41 -4.29
CA LEU A 8 -9.56 5.36 -3.20
C LEU A 8 -10.60 6.42 -3.60
N ALA A 9 -10.51 6.95 -4.82
CA ALA A 9 -11.49 7.90 -5.34
C ALA A 9 -12.90 7.26 -5.46
N PHE A 10 -12.97 6.01 -5.91
CA PHE A 10 -14.23 5.27 -5.97
C PHE A 10 -14.83 5.04 -4.57
N LEU A 11 -14.01 4.64 -3.59
CA LEU A 11 -14.47 4.46 -2.21
C LEU A 11 -14.94 5.77 -1.58
N ALA A 12 -14.22 6.88 -1.82
CA ALA A 12 -14.66 8.20 -1.38
C ALA A 12 -16.00 8.58 -2.01
N PHE A 13 -16.15 8.41 -3.33
CA PHE A 13 -17.40 8.67 -4.03
C PHE A 13 -18.55 7.81 -3.50
N LEU A 14 -18.29 6.52 -3.23
CA LEU A 14 -19.28 5.61 -2.64
C LEU A 14 -19.71 6.08 -1.25
N THR A 15 -18.75 6.49 -0.40
CA THR A 15 -19.00 6.99 0.95
C THR A 15 -19.89 8.24 0.92
N PHE A 16 -19.53 9.24 0.11
CA PHE A 16 -20.32 10.45 -0.03
C PHE A 16 -21.69 10.19 -0.67
N GLY A 17 -21.77 9.22 -1.59
CA GLY A 17 -23.02 8.76 -2.18
C GLY A 17 -23.97 8.14 -1.14
N ILE A 18 -23.43 7.30 -0.24
CA ILE A 18 -24.22 6.73 0.87
C ILE A 18 -24.71 7.83 1.78
N ILE A 19 -23.85 8.73 2.24
CA ILE A 19 -24.22 9.84 3.12
C ILE A 19 -25.29 10.70 2.46
N GLY A 20 -25.10 11.09 1.19
CA GLY A 20 -26.06 11.91 0.44
C GLY A 20 -27.43 11.24 0.29
N ALA A 21 -27.45 9.96 -0.09
CA ALA A 21 -28.69 9.21 -0.24
C ALA A 21 -29.47 9.12 1.07
N PHE A 22 -28.80 8.77 2.17
CA PHE A 22 -29.43 8.68 3.47
C PHE A 22 -29.78 10.04 4.06
N THR A 23 -29.04 11.10 3.74
CA THR A 23 -29.42 12.46 4.08
C THR A 23 -30.75 12.83 3.43
N VAL A 24 -30.95 12.55 2.14
CA VAL A 24 -32.21 12.79 1.46
C VAL A 24 -33.35 11.98 2.11
N ILE A 25 -33.13 10.69 2.36
CA ILE A 25 -34.09 9.81 3.04
C ILE A 25 -34.42 10.37 4.43
N GLY A 26 -33.41 10.76 5.22
CA GLY A 26 -33.57 11.30 6.56
C GLY A 26 -34.41 12.60 6.57
N VAL A 27 -34.10 13.51 5.68
CA VAL A 27 -34.86 14.78 5.54
C VAL A 27 -36.34 14.51 5.16
N VAL A 28 -36.59 13.59 4.22
CA VAL A 28 -37.92 13.22 3.76
C VAL A 28 -38.72 12.54 4.88
N LEU A 29 -38.11 11.67 5.65
CA LEU A 29 -38.76 10.94 6.75
C LEU A 29 -38.77 11.71 8.07
N GLY A 30 -38.20 12.92 8.12
CA GLY A 30 -38.08 13.72 9.34
C GLY A 30 -37.14 13.07 10.39
N LEU A 31 -36.12 12.33 9.96
CA LEU A 31 -35.11 11.70 10.81
C LEU A 31 -33.87 12.62 10.92
N GLY A 32 -33.15 12.52 12.02
CA GLY A 32 -31.98 13.38 12.25
C GLY A 32 -32.37 14.76 12.81
N GLY A 33 -31.69 15.81 12.39
CA GLY A 33 -32.00 17.19 12.83
C GLY A 33 -33.34 17.68 12.24
N THR A 34 -34.32 17.94 13.08
CA THR A 34 -35.65 18.33 12.64
C THR A 34 -35.94 19.82 12.84
N GLU A 35 -35.13 20.55 13.54
CA GLU A 35 -35.27 21.99 13.84
C GLU A 35 -34.54 22.85 12.80
N GLY A 36 -35.04 24.04 12.53
CA GLY A 36 -34.41 25.02 11.64
C GLY A 36 -34.88 25.05 10.20
N GLY A 37 -34.24 25.87 9.37
CA GLY A 37 -34.52 26.02 7.95
C GLY A 37 -34.06 24.81 7.11
N PHE A 38 -34.45 24.75 5.86
CA PHE A 38 -34.14 23.61 4.96
C PHE A 38 -32.65 23.28 4.90
N PHE A 39 -31.81 24.29 4.76
CA PHE A 39 -30.36 24.07 4.69
C PHE A 39 -29.75 23.58 6.02
N GLU A 40 -30.25 24.08 7.14
CA GLU A 40 -29.81 23.65 8.47
C GLU A 40 -30.19 22.18 8.72
N ARG A 41 -31.41 21.79 8.40
CA ARG A 41 -31.89 20.41 8.46
C ARG A 41 -31.08 19.49 7.56
N LEU A 42 -30.75 19.93 6.35
CA LEU A 42 -29.92 19.15 5.42
C LEU A 42 -28.54 18.93 6.00
N TYR A 43 -27.89 19.96 6.56
CA TYR A 43 -26.59 19.90 7.16
C TYR A 43 -26.57 18.97 8.39
N GLU A 44 -27.51 19.19 9.32
CA GLU A 44 -27.59 18.38 10.56
C GLU A 44 -27.87 16.91 10.25
N THR A 45 -28.76 16.63 9.29
CA THR A 45 -29.01 15.24 8.86
C THR A 45 -27.82 14.63 8.16
N ALA A 46 -27.09 15.38 7.33
CA ALA A 46 -25.85 14.91 6.70
C ALA A 46 -24.77 14.60 7.75
N TRP A 47 -24.61 15.49 8.75
CA TRP A 47 -23.69 15.29 9.86
C TRP A 47 -24.05 14.07 10.71
N PHE A 48 -25.33 13.88 10.95
CA PHE A 48 -25.87 12.72 11.67
C PHE A 48 -25.51 11.39 10.98
N TYR A 49 -25.70 11.27 9.66
CA TYR A 49 -25.34 10.06 8.92
C TYR A 49 -23.83 9.91 8.68
N PHE A 50 -23.13 11.03 8.53
CA PHE A 50 -21.66 11.01 8.48
C PHE A 50 -21.06 10.37 9.75
N GLY A 51 -21.55 10.76 10.93
CA GLY A 51 -21.12 10.16 12.19
C GLY A 51 -21.32 8.64 12.21
N ARG A 52 -22.45 8.14 11.70
CA ARG A 52 -22.78 6.69 11.68
C ARG A 52 -21.97 5.90 10.67
N VAL A 53 -21.56 6.51 9.58
CA VAL A 53 -20.66 5.88 8.61
C VAL A 53 -19.25 5.71 9.20
N ILE A 54 -18.78 6.69 9.99
CA ILE A 54 -17.44 6.65 10.60
C ILE A 54 -17.42 5.78 11.87
N ASP A 55 -18.43 5.92 12.71
CA ASP A 55 -18.53 5.18 13.97
C ASP A 55 -19.85 4.42 14.04
N ALA A 56 -19.78 3.14 13.74
CA ALA A 56 -20.91 2.24 13.77
C ALA A 56 -21.54 2.07 15.17
N GLY A 57 -20.88 2.49 16.24
CA GLY A 57 -21.42 2.43 17.61
C GLY A 57 -22.45 3.54 17.92
N THR A 58 -22.48 4.60 17.15
CA THR A 58 -23.30 5.78 17.45
C THR A 58 -24.82 5.56 17.30
N PHE A 59 -25.25 4.53 16.54
CA PHE A 59 -26.68 4.24 16.35
C PHE A 59 -27.39 3.71 17.62
N VAL A 60 -26.65 3.23 18.60
CA VAL A 60 -27.22 2.62 19.83
C VAL A 60 -28.09 3.62 20.62
N GLY A 61 -27.75 4.91 20.57
CA GLY A 61 -28.50 5.99 21.20
C GLY A 61 -29.73 6.46 20.45
N ASP A 62 -30.02 5.93 19.24
CA ASP A 62 -31.13 6.39 18.44
C ASP A 62 -32.49 6.01 19.01
N GLU A 63 -33.42 6.95 18.96
CA GLU A 63 -34.82 6.73 19.39
C GLU A 63 -35.73 6.50 18.19
N GLY A 64 -36.81 5.73 18.40
CA GLY A 64 -37.77 5.38 17.38
C GLY A 64 -37.32 4.23 16.47
N VAL A 65 -38.27 3.35 16.10
CA VAL A 65 -37.99 2.12 15.34
C VAL A 65 -37.42 2.44 13.96
N VAL A 66 -37.99 3.37 13.24
CA VAL A 66 -37.57 3.75 11.87
C VAL A 66 -36.16 4.32 11.89
N ASN A 67 -35.86 5.19 12.85
CA ASN A 67 -34.54 5.79 12.97
C ASN A 67 -33.48 4.71 13.30
N ARG A 68 -33.76 3.82 14.23
CA ARG A 68 -32.89 2.69 14.57
C ARG A 68 -32.60 1.80 13.36
N VAL A 69 -33.60 1.44 12.58
CA VAL A 69 -33.44 0.61 11.39
C VAL A 69 -32.56 1.32 10.35
N VAL A 70 -32.88 2.56 10.02
CA VAL A 70 -32.12 3.34 9.04
C VAL A 70 -30.68 3.54 9.48
N SER A 71 -30.45 3.93 10.72
CA SER A 71 -29.10 4.12 11.28
C SER A 71 -28.29 2.82 11.31
N THR A 72 -28.93 1.70 11.65
CA THR A 72 -28.29 0.38 11.61
C THR A 72 -27.81 0.04 10.20
N VAL A 73 -28.64 0.26 9.18
CA VAL A 73 -28.27 0.00 7.78
C VAL A 73 -27.10 0.90 7.37
N VAL A 74 -27.14 2.20 7.70
CA VAL A 74 -26.05 3.13 7.40
C VAL A 74 -24.75 2.69 8.09
N SER A 75 -24.81 2.29 9.36
CA SER A 75 -23.65 1.84 10.12
C SER A 75 -23.04 0.57 9.53
N ILE A 76 -23.87 -0.39 9.10
CA ILE A 76 -23.38 -1.62 8.41
C ILE A 76 -22.68 -1.24 7.10
N LEU A 77 -23.26 -0.35 6.30
CA LEU A 77 -22.62 0.12 5.07
C LEU A 77 -21.32 0.84 5.35
N GLY A 78 -21.23 1.65 6.42
CA GLY A 78 -20.02 2.30 6.88
C GLY A 78 -18.90 1.29 7.22
N VAL A 79 -19.22 0.24 7.97
CA VAL A 79 -18.28 -0.84 8.31
C VAL A 79 -17.77 -1.54 7.06
N ILE A 80 -18.64 -1.82 6.08
CA ILE A 80 -18.26 -2.43 4.81
C ILE A 80 -17.27 -1.52 4.05
N VAL A 81 -17.58 -0.22 3.94
CA VAL A 81 -16.70 0.76 3.28
C VAL A 81 -15.36 0.85 4.00
N ALA A 82 -15.33 0.90 5.33
CA ALA A 82 -14.11 0.92 6.11
C ALA A 82 -13.26 -0.33 5.88
N GLY A 83 -13.88 -1.53 5.84
CA GLY A 83 -13.21 -2.78 5.52
C GLY A 83 -12.60 -2.79 4.10
N LEU A 84 -13.33 -2.28 3.11
CA LEU A 84 -12.83 -2.14 1.74
C LEU A 84 -11.65 -1.16 1.66
N LEU A 85 -11.70 -0.05 2.41
CA LEU A 85 -10.60 0.93 2.48
C LEU A 85 -9.34 0.30 3.08
N ILE A 86 -9.47 -0.43 4.20
CA ILE A 86 -8.36 -1.13 4.83
C ILE A 86 -7.76 -2.17 3.86
N SER A 87 -8.61 -2.94 3.18
CA SER A 87 -8.20 -3.93 2.19
C SER A 87 -7.42 -3.29 1.02
N ALA A 88 -7.91 -2.16 0.50
CA ALA A 88 -7.24 -1.43 -0.58
C ALA A 88 -5.87 -0.89 -0.14
N LEU A 89 -5.76 -0.37 1.08
CA LEU A 89 -4.49 0.10 1.64
C LEU A 89 -3.51 -1.06 1.86
N ALA A 90 -3.96 -2.19 2.40
CA ALA A 90 -3.14 -3.38 2.62
C ALA A 90 -2.60 -3.96 1.30
N GLY A 91 -3.43 -4.05 0.26
CA GLY A 91 -3.02 -4.50 -1.07
C GLY A 91 -1.91 -3.63 -1.67
N ASN A 92 -2.06 -2.32 -1.61
CA ASN A 92 -1.03 -1.37 -2.07
C ASN A 92 0.29 -1.49 -1.31
N PHE A 93 0.22 -1.80 -0.01
CA PHE A 93 1.41 -2.02 0.82
C PHE A 93 2.13 -3.31 0.43
N GLN A 94 1.38 -4.38 0.16
CA GLN A 94 1.95 -5.65 -0.30
C GLN A 94 2.63 -5.51 -1.66
N GLU A 95 2.03 -4.82 -2.63
CA GLU A 95 2.65 -4.56 -3.94
C GLU A 95 3.98 -3.81 -3.80
N ARG A 96 4.06 -2.82 -2.89
CA ARG A 96 5.30 -2.08 -2.63
C ARG A 96 6.38 -2.97 -1.99
N LEU A 97 6.00 -3.80 -1.02
CA LEU A 97 6.93 -4.76 -0.39
C LEU A 97 7.46 -5.76 -1.42
N GLU A 98 6.59 -6.28 -2.27
CA GLU A 98 6.98 -7.22 -3.33
C GLU A 98 7.88 -6.56 -4.37
N SER A 99 7.62 -5.31 -4.75
CA SER A 99 8.50 -4.51 -5.62
C SER A 99 9.90 -4.34 -5.03
N ILE A 100 10.00 -4.06 -3.72
CA ILE A 100 11.29 -3.96 -3.01
C ILE A 100 11.99 -5.32 -2.95
N ARG A 101 11.26 -6.39 -2.66
CA ARG A 101 11.79 -7.77 -2.63
C ARG A 101 12.32 -8.21 -3.99
N ARG A 102 11.64 -7.84 -5.08
CA ARG A 102 12.09 -8.13 -6.45
C ARG A 102 13.33 -7.32 -6.90
N GLY A 103 13.89 -6.48 -6.04
CA GLY A 103 15.12 -5.74 -6.33
C GLY A 103 14.94 -4.46 -7.13
N GLY A 104 13.72 -3.91 -7.21
CA GLY A 104 13.43 -2.67 -7.92
C GLY A 104 13.87 -1.37 -7.21
N ALA A 105 14.55 -1.44 -6.07
CA ALA A 105 15.06 -0.27 -5.40
C ALA A 105 16.32 0.28 -6.10
N PRO A 106 16.49 1.62 -6.21
CA PRO A 106 17.68 2.20 -6.79
C PRO A 106 18.93 1.81 -5.98
N VAL A 107 20.07 1.70 -6.66
CA VAL A 107 21.35 1.50 -6.03
C VAL A 107 21.81 2.85 -5.46
N MET A 108 22.10 2.88 -4.16
CA MET A 108 22.50 4.11 -3.46
C MET A 108 24.01 4.16 -3.16
N GLU A 109 24.74 3.09 -3.49
CA GLU A 109 26.16 2.98 -3.28
C GLU A 109 26.92 3.73 -4.39
N GLU A 110 27.92 4.53 -3.98
CA GLU A 110 28.85 5.20 -4.89
C GLU A 110 30.12 4.36 -5.06
N GLY A 111 30.77 4.45 -6.23
CA GLY A 111 32.04 3.76 -6.50
C GLY A 111 31.93 2.24 -6.57
N HIS A 112 30.78 1.71 -7.00
CA HIS A 112 30.54 0.28 -7.13
C HIS A 112 30.96 -0.29 -8.49
N PHE A 113 31.30 -1.58 -8.53
CA PHE A 113 31.44 -2.33 -9.78
C PHE A 113 30.07 -2.85 -10.21
N LEU A 114 29.75 -2.74 -11.50
CA LEU A 114 28.49 -3.20 -12.05
C LEU A 114 28.72 -4.45 -12.91
N VAL A 115 28.05 -5.54 -12.56
CA VAL A 115 28.03 -6.78 -13.34
C VAL A 115 26.64 -6.94 -13.95
N LEU A 116 26.57 -6.96 -15.27
CA LEU A 116 25.32 -7.12 -16.02
C LEU A 116 25.17 -8.56 -16.52
N GLY A 117 24.01 -9.16 -16.21
CA GLY A 117 23.67 -10.53 -16.57
C GLY A 117 24.09 -11.55 -15.51
N TRP A 118 23.62 -12.79 -15.70
CA TRP A 118 23.90 -13.93 -14.82
C TRP A 118 24.57 -15.03 -15.63
N SER A 119 25.73 -15.50 -15.15
CA SER A 119 26.41 -16.67 -15.71
C SER A 119 27.14 -17.41 -14.60
N GLU A 120 27.54 -18.66 -14.82
CA GLU A 120 28.33 -19.42 -13.86
C GLU A 120 29.71 -18.80 -13.56
N LYS A 121 30.20 -17.93 -14.43
CA LYS A 121 31.47 -17.21 -14.26
C LYS A 121 31.39 -16.05 -13.26
N ILE A 122 30.18 -15.67 -12.82
CA ILE A 122 29.99 -14.51 -11.96
C ILE A 122 30.76 -14.63 -10.65
N TYR A 123 30.84 -15.81 -10.08
CA TYR A 123 31.59 -16.08 -8.84
C TYR A 123 33.06 -15.73 -9.02
N SER A 124 33.70 -16.29 -10.09
CA SER A 124 35.10 -16.02 -10.41
C SER A 124 35.37 -14.54 -10.71
N VAL A 125 34.45 -13.85 -11.36
CA VAL A 125 34.58 -12.42 -11.64
C VAL A 125 34.57 -11.62 -10.34
N ILE A 126 33.65 -11.92 -9.41
CA ILE A 126 33.58 -11.25 -8.11
C ILE A 126 34.84 -11.52 -7.27
N ASP A 127 35.32 -12.77 -7.23
CA ASP A 127 36.52 -13.15 -6.50
C ASP A 127 37.77 -12.45 -7.06
N GLN A 128 37.90 -12.38 -8.39
CA GLN A 128 39.01 -11.67 -9.05
C GLN A 128 38.96 -10.15 -8.77
N LEU A 129 37.74 -9.53 -8.74
CA LEU A 129 37.60 -8.15 -8.35
C LEU A 129 38.00 -7.93 -6.89
N ALA A 130 37.60 -8.82 -5.98
CA ALA A 130 37.98 -8.77 -4.57
C ALA A 130 39.52 -8.86 -4.37
N GLU A 131 40.17 -9.71 -5.14
CA GLU A 131 41.65 -9.87 -5.11
C GLU A 131 42.36 -8.67 -5.72
N ALA A 132 41.93 -8.22 -6.92
CA ALA A 132 42.54 -7.09 -7.62
C ALA A 132 42.48 -5.79 -6.83
N TYR A 133 41.40 -5.60 -6.07
CA TYR A 133 41.14 -4.38 -5.30
C TYR A 133 41.33 -4.58 -3.79
N ALA A 134 42.07 -5.60 -3.37
CA ALA A 134 42.34 -5.92 -1.96
C ALA A 134 42.94 -4.73 -1.17
N SER A 135 43.68 -3.85 -1.84
CA SER A 135 44.29 -2.65 -1.25
C SER A 135 43.29 -1.57 -0.88
N LEU A 136 42.08 -1.55 -1.50
CA LEU A 136 41.02 -0.59 -1.24
C LEU A 136 40.13 -0.99 -0.06
N GLY A 137 40.35 -2.16 0.55
CA GLY A 137 39.52 -2.72 1.61
C GLY A 137 38.23 -3.35 1.04
N ARG A 138 37.09 -2.99 1.57
CA ARG A 138 35.81 -3.58 1.14
C ARG A 138 35.27 -2.90 -0.11
N ILE A 139 35.07 -3.67 -1.16
CA ILE A 139 34.46 -3.19 -2.42
C ILE A 139 32.96 -3.50 -2.47
N THR A 140 32.23 -2.74 -3.26
CA THR A 140 30.80 -3.01 -3.54
C THR A 140 30.65 -3.48 -4.98
N VAL A 141 30.01 -4.62 -5.16
CA VAL A 141 29.66 -5.18 -6.48
C VAL A 141 28.15 -5.25 -6.61
N VAL A 142 27.61 -4.56 -7.61
CA VAL A 142 26.19 -4.60 -7.97
C VAL A 142 26.01 -5.59 -9.11
N VAL A 143 25.18 -6.58 -8.90
CA VAL A 143 24.81 -7.56 -9.92
C VAL A 143 23.39 -7.26 -10.39
N MET A 144 23.22 -7.00 -11.68
CA MET A 144 21.92 -6.81 -12.30
C MET A 144 21.64 -7.94 -13.29
N ALA A 145 20.60 -8.73 -13.03
CA ALA A 145 20.20 -9.84 -13.89
C ALA A 145 18.70 -10.10 -13.82
N GLU A 146 18.17 -10.78 -14.81
CA GLU A 146 16.78 -11.26 -14.80
C GLU A 146 16.66 -12.46 -13.87
N GLY A 147 15.72 -12.41 -12.92
CA GLY A 147 15.48 -13.52 -12.00
C GLY A 147 15.00 -13.06 -10.61
N ASP A 148 14.83 -14.04 -9.74
CA ASP A 148 14.48 -13.79 -8.35
C ASP A 148 15.71 -13.29 -7.57
N LYS A 149 15.57 -12.09 -7.00
CA LYS A 149 16.65 -11.43 -6.24
C LYS A 149 17.15 -12.28 -5.09
N VAL A 150 16.23 -12.88 -4.32
CA VAL A 150 16.58 -13.63 -3.10
C VAL A 150 17.38 -14.88 -3.45
N ALA A 151 16.93 -15.62 -4.47
CA ALA A 151 17.62 -16.80 -4.94
C ALA A 151 19.01 -16.47 -5.53
N MET A 152 19.16 -15.30 -6.18
CA MET A 152 20.46 -14.84 -6.69
C MET A 152 21.39 -14.41 -5.56
N GLU A 153 20.89 -13.70 -4.54
CA GLU A 153 21.65 -13.30 -3.37
C GLU A 153 22.19 -14.53 -2.60
N GLU A 154 21.34 -15.53 -2.37
CA GLU A 154 21.71 -16.77 -1.68
C GLU A 154 22.83 -17.51 -2.44
N LYS A 155 22.67 -17.70 -3.75
CA LYS A 155 23.70 -18.34 -4.59
C LYS A 155 25.03 -17.60 -4.59
N LEU A 156 25.00 -16.26 -4.62
CA LEU A 156 26.22 -15.45 -4.59
C LEU A 156 26.90 -15.52 -3.22
N HIS A 157 26.11 -15.53 -2.15
CA HIS A 157 26.66 -15.65 -0.80
C HIS A 157 27.37 -16.97 -0.58
N ASP A 158 26.83 -18.06 -1.10
CA ASP A 158 27.41 -19.40 -0.96
C ASP A 158 28.57 -19.67 -1.94
N GLY A 159 28.55 -19.03 -3.11
CA GLY A 159 29.51 -19.30 -4.19
C GLY A 159 30.75 -18.41 -4.22
N VAL A 160 30.77 -17.25 -3.55
CA VAL A 160 31.90 -16.30 -3.55
C VAL A 160 32.86 -16.58 -2.39
N GLN A 161 34.15 -16.75 -2.70
CA GLN A 161 35.18 -17.08 -1.70
C GLN A 161 35.55 -15.90 -0.79
N TYR A 162 35.57 -14.69 -1.32
CA TYR A 162 35.96 -13.46 -0.62
C TYR A 162 34.77 -12.61 -0.13
N GLY A 163 33.70 -13.29 0.31
CA GLY A 163 32.46 -12.63 0.73
C GLY A 163 32.60 -11.55 1.82
N ASP A 164 33.60 -11.71 2.71
CA ASP A 164 33.89 -10.72 3.76
C ASP A 164 34.48 -9.40 3.22
N ARG A 165 35.08 -9.42 2.04
CA ARG A 165 35.70 -8.26 1.38
C ARG A 165 34.80 -7.60 0.36
N VAL A 166 33.67 -8.24 0.01
CA VAL A 166 32.76 -7.78 -1.03
C VAL A 166 31.38 -7.55 -0.43
N LYS A 167 30.85 -6.35 -0.62
CA LYS A 167 29.42 -6.10 -0.44
C LYS A 167 28.71 -6.40 -1.75
N ILE A 168 27.94 -7.47 -1.81
CA ILE A 168 27.17 -7.83 -2.99
C ILE A 168 25.78 -7.22 -2.88
N VAL A 169 25.35 -6.54 -3.93
CA VAL A 169 24.02 -5.94 -4.05
C VAL A 169 23.37 -6.47 -5.32
N VAL A 170 22.33 -7.27 -5.18
CA VAL A 170 21.60 -7.84 -6.32
C VAL A 170 20.43 -6.97 -6.69
N ARG A 171 20.25 -6.76 -7.99
CA ARG A 171 19.08 -6.11 -8.58
C ARG A 171 18.48 -6.99 -9.66
N SER A 172 17.16 -7.08 -9.66
CA SER A 172 16.42 -7.76 -10.73
C SER A 172 16.07 -6.74 -11.81
N GLY A 173 16.47 -7.04 -13.03
CA GLY A 173 16.19 -6.18 -14.19
C GLY A 173 16.82 -6.73 -15.46
N SER A 174 16.32 -6.25 -16.62
CA SER A 174 16.94 -6.56 -17.90
C SER A 174 18.23 -5.74 -18.09
N SER A 175 19.23 -6.38 -18.65
CA SER A 175 20.49 -5.72 -19.06
C SER A 175 20.42 -5.09 -20.45
N VAL A 176 19.22 -5.09 -21.09
CA VAL A 176 18.96 -4.55 -22.43
C VAL A 176 17.93 -3.42 -22.33
#